data_9c76dc7f9b62bc715e56cfa0e286174d
#
_entry.id   9c76dc7f9b62bc715e56cfa0e286174d
#
_cell.length_a   1.000
_cell.length_b   1.000
_cell.length_c   1.000
_cell.angle_alpha   90.00
_cell.angle_beta   90.00
_cell.angle_gamma   90.00
#
_symmetry.space_group_name_H-M   'P 1'
#
loop_
_entity.id
_entity.type
_entity.pdbx_description
1 polymer ?
#
loop_
_entity_poly.entity_id
_entity_poly.type
_entity_poly.pdbx_seq_one_letter_code
_entity_poly.pdbx_strand_id
1 'polypeptide(L)'
;GKKRLLLLMTIMCIISTFLLGTFTVQISVLLFVISLIGFNLGSVVYDALLISVSTEENRGKISGMGVAFGYIGSLIGFGVATVLQNFGYSYVEIFRSVAILFLIFSLPAFIFIEEKFVSTEKVKISILNSLNVVIKSWKHTRQYKGLTRFLVGRFFYADAINTLISGLLAVYLVEEAGLTPADSQNILALAIVISIIGGYVFGKAADKYGPRRLILISIFCWIISLSLAIVATEFDQMWLIYVTGVLGGFNIGGIFAVDRVFMTRLSPEKHLGEFYGLYSTIGRFATILGPLLWGFIVDGLNLGRNVAMGSLIILLIISFYIISGVSDNKNY
;
A
#
# COMPACT_ATOMS: atom_id res chain seq x y z
N GLY A 1 -4.61 -23.90 -6.18
CA GLY A 1 -3.36 -23.23 -5.86
C GLY A 1 -3.51 -21.72 -5.85
N LYS A 2 -2.60 -21.02 -5.24
CA LYS A 2 -2.57 -19.55 -5.14
C LYS A 2 -2.54 -18.89 -6.53
N LYS A 3 -1.76 -19.46 -7.46
CA LYS A 3 -1.63 -18.95 -8.84
C LYS A 3 -2.97 -18.98 -9.60
N ARG A 4 -3.77 -20.06 -9.43
CA ARG A 4 -5.09 -20.14 -10.06
C ARG A 4 -6.06 -19.11 -9.51
N LEU A 5 -6.03 -18.89 -8.19
CA LEU A 5 -6.86 -17.86 -7.55
C LEU A 5 -6.43 -16.45 -8.01
N LEU A 6 -5.11 -16.18 -8.07
CA LEU A 6 -4.60 -14.92 -8.61
C LEU A 6 -5.07 -14.70 -10.04
N LEU A 7 -4.98 -15.71 -10.91
CA LEU A 7 -5.43 -15.62 -12.30
C LEU A 7 -6.92 -15.25 -12.38
N LEU A 8 -7.77 -15.93 -11.60
CA LEU A 8 -9.21 -15.67 -11.58
C LEU A 8 -9.52 -14.23 -11.13
N MET A 9 -8.87 -13.74 -10.05
CA MET A 9 -9.03 -12.38 -9.54
C MET A 9 -8.52 -11.34 -10.55
N THR A 10 -7.41 -11.62 -11.23
CA THR A 10 -6.84 -10.75 -12.26
C THR A 10 -7.77 -10.66 -13.47
N ILE A 11 -8.30 -11.77 -13.97
CA ILE A 11 -9.25 -11.80 -15.09
C ILE A 11 -10.53 -11.03 -14.71
N MET A 12 -11.06 -11.26 -13.51
CA MET A 12 -12.23 -10.56 -13.01
C MET A 12 -11.99 -9.03 -12.99
N CYS A 13 -10.84 -8.59 -12.50
CA CYS A 13 -10.45 -7.18 -12.47
C CYS A 13 -10.32 -6.60 -13.89
N ILE A 14 -9.64 -7.30 -14.81
CA ILE A 14 -9.42 -6.86 -16.20
C ILE A 14 -10.76 -6.71 -16.93
N ILE A 15 -11.62 -7.73 -16.89
CA ILE A 15 -12.91 -7.70 -17.59
C ILE A 15 -13.79 -6.57 -17.05
N SER A 16 -13.90 -6.44 -15.73
CA SER A 16 -14.70 -5.40 -15.11
C SER A 16 -14.18 -4.00 -15.47
N THR A 17 -12.86 -3.78 -15.46
CA THR A 17 -12.24 -2.50 -15.85
C THR A 17 -12.47 -2.20 -17.33
N PHE A 18 -12.34 -3.19 -18.22
CA PHE A 18 -12.55 -3.04 -19.66
C PHE A 18 -13.98 -2.63 -20.02
N LEU A 19 -14.96 -3.07 -19.24
CA LEU A 19 -16.37 -2.78 -19.41
C LEU A 19 -16.83 -1.49 -18.72
N LEU A 20 -15.98 -0.83 -17.93
CA LEU A 20 -16.33 0.42 -17.26
C LEU A 20 -16.76 1.50 -18.24
N GLY A 21 -17.87 2.16 -17.91
CA GLY A 21 -18.41 3.27 -18.69
C GLY A 21 -19.14 2.87 -19.98
N THR A 22 -19.18 1.57 -20.34
CA THR A 22 -19.94 1.07 -21.53
C THR A 22 -21.44 0.97 -21.30
N PHE A 23 -21.87 0.91 -20.06
CA PHE A 23 -23.26 0.73 -19.66
C PHE A 23 -23.76 1.92 -18.84
N THR A 24 -24.93 1.76 -18.22
CA THR A 24 -25.47 2.78 -17.32
C THR A 24 -24.55 3.03 -16.12
N VAL A 25 -24.72 4.17 -15.45
CA VAL A 25 -23.93 4.56 -14.28
C VAL A 25 -24.01 3.50 -13.18
N GLN A 26 -25.20 2.93 -12.94
CA GLN A 26 -25.41 1.90 -11.92
C GLN A 26 -24.59 0.64 -12.22
N ILE A 27 -24.58 0.18 -13.48
CA ILE A 27 -23.80 -0.98 -13.91
C ILE A 27 -22.31 -0.67 -13.81
N SER A 28 -21.87 0.54 -14.18
CA SER A 28 -20.48 0.97 -14.07
C SER A 28 -19.99 1.00 -12.61
N VAL A 29 -20.82 1.46 -11.67
CA VAL A 29 -20.52 1.39 -10.23
C VAL A 29 -20.38 -0.06 -9.77
N LEU A 30 -21.26 -0.96 -10.19
CA LEU A 30 -21.16 -2.39 -9.87
C LEU A 30 -19.87 -3.00 -10.44
N LEU A 31 -19.53 -2.72 -11.70
CA LEU A 31 -18.29 -3.19 -12.34
C LEU A 31 -17.05 -2.65 -11.61
N PHE A 32 -17.08 -1.39 -11.17
CA PHE A 32 -16.01 -0.80 -10.37
C PHE A 32 -15.81 -1.54 -9.04
N VAL A 33 -16.90 -1.83 -8.33
CA VAL A 33 -16.86 -2.62 -7.08
C VAL A 33 -16.29 -4.02 -7.32
N ILE A 34 -16.70 -4.70 -8.40
CA ILE A 34 -16.19 -6.03 -8.77
C ILE A 34 -14.69 -5.95 -9.10
N SER A 35 -14.26 -4.91 -9.84
CA SER A 35 -12.84 -4.67 -10.13
C SER A 35 -12.02 -4.46 -8.85
N LEU A 36 -12.52 -3.64 -7.90
CA LEU A 36 -11.87 -3.43 -6.60
C LEU A 36 -11.77 -4.73 -5.78
N ILE A 37 -12.80 -5.56 -5.77
CA ILE A 37 -12.78 -6.86 -5.10
C ILE A 37 -11.70 -7.75 -5.73
N GLY A 38 -11.67 -7.86 -7.06
CA GLY A 38 -10.65 -8.62 -7.78
C GLY A 38 -9.23 -8.15 -7.50
N PHE A 39 -9.01 -6.85 -7.56
CA PHE A 39 -7.71 -6.23 -7.24
C PHE A 39 -7.27 -6.52 -5.80
N ASN A 40 -8.15 -6.31 -4.83
CA ASN A 40 -7.83 -6.48 -3.42
C ASN A 40 -7.54 -7.94 -3.05
N LEU A 41 -8.36 -8.89 -3.52
CA LEU A 41 -8.13 -10.31 -3.29
C LEU A 41 -6.90 -10.81 -4.05
N GLY A 42 -6.70 -10.34 -5.28
CA GLY A 42 -5.50 -10.63 -6.07
C GLY A 42 -4.23 -10.16 -5.37
N SER A 43 -4.22 -8.96 -4.79
CA SER A 43 -3.08 -8.40 -4.06
C SER A 43 -2.68 -9.27 -2.86
N VAL A 44 -3.64 -9.80 -2.09
CA VAL A 44 -3.35 -10.71 -0.96
C VAL A 44 -2.62 -11.97 -1.43
N VAL A 45 -3.09 -12.55 -2.53
CA VAL A 45 -2.50 -13.76 -3.10
C VAL A 45 -1.13 -13.46 -3.70
N TYR A 46 -0.98 -12.33 -4.38
CA TYR A 46 0.29 -11.86 -4.95
C TYR A 46 1.35 -11.67 -3.87
N ASP A 47 1.02 -11.00 -2.77
CA ASP A 47 1.95 -10.81 -1.65
C ASP A 47 2.39 -12.15 -1.04
N ALA A 48 1.49 -13.11 -0.94
CA ALA A 48 1.81 -14.46 -0.44
C ALA A 48 2.68 -15.30 -1.40
N LEU A 49 2.82 -14.91 -2.68
CA LEU A 49 3.71 -15.54 -3.66
C LEU A 49 5.16 -15.06 -3.54
N LEU A 50 5.45 -14.01 -2.76
CA LEU A 50 6.80 -13.50 -2.56
C LEU A 50 7.80 -14.60 -2.19
N ILE A 51 7.39 -15.57 -1.36
CA ILE A 51 8.23 -16.72 -0.98
C ILE A 51 8.54 -17.63 -2.16
N SER A 52 7.62 -17.80 -3.10
CA SER A 52 7.82 -18.67 -4.26
C SER A 52 8.87 -18.13 -5.22
N VAL A 53 9.09 -16.82 -5.24
CA VAL A 53 10.02 -16.12 -6.15
C VAL A 53 11.28 -15.61 -5.48
N SER A 54 11.43 -15.79 -4.14
CA SER A 54 12.56 -15.26 -3.37
C SER A 54 13.16 -16.33 -2.44
N THR A 55 14.43 -16.11 -2.08
CA THR A 55 15.11 -16.79 -0.97
C THR A 55 15.12 -15.86 0.26
N GLU A 56 15.49 -16.38 1.44
CA GLU A 56 15.62 -15.54 2.62
C GLU A 56 16.65 -14.42 2.45
N GLU A 57 17.71 -14.68 1.69
CA GLU A 57 18.82 -13.75 1.46
C GLU A 57 18.48 -12.61 0.50
N ASN A 58 17.54 -12.81 -0.43
CA ASN A 58 17.19 -11.82 -1.47
C ASN A 58 15.75 -11.33 -1.40
N ARG A 59 14.99 -11.72 -0.37
CA ARG A 59 13.55 -11.42 -0.24
C ARG A 59 13.27 -9.93 -0.21
N GLY A 60 14.10 -9.15 0.47
CA GLY A 60 14.00 -7.70 0.50
C GLY A 60 14.22 -7.09 -0.88
N LYS A 61 15.27 -7.49 -1.58
CA LYS A 61 15.55 -7.04 -2.95
C LYS A 61 14.39 -7.36 -3.89
N ILE A 62 13.87 -8.58 -3.88
CA ILE A 62 12.74 -8.99 -4.74
C ILE A 62 11.46 -8.23 -4.38
N SER A 63 11.16 -8.06 -3.08
CA SER A 63 10.04 -7.23 -2.63
C SER A 63 10.17 -5.78 -3.11
N GLY A 64 11.34 -5.18 -2.95
CA GLY A 64 11.63 -3.81 -3.38
C GLY A 64 11.51 -3.62 -4.89
N MET A 65 12.02 -4.57 -5.68
CA MET A 65 11.84 -4.59 -7.14
C MET A 65 10.36 -4.67 -7.50
N GLY A 66 9.57 -5.53 -6.83
CA GLY A 66 8.13 -5.64 -7.07
C GLY A 66 7.40 -4.34 -6.81
N VAL A 67 7.75 -3.61 -5.74
CA VAL A 67 7.18 -2.27 -5.45
C VAL A 67 7.63 -1.25 -6.50
N ALA A 68 8.90 -1.22 -6.87
CA ALA A 68 9.43 -0.31 -7.88
C ALA A 68 8.72 -0.51 -9.24
N PHE A 69 8.57 -1.76 -9.70
CA PHE A 69 7.81 -2.07 -10.92
C PHE A 69 6.34 -1.71 -10.81
N GLY A 70 5.73 -1.83 -9.62
CA GLY A 70 4.37 -1.37 -9.37
C GLY A 70 4.21 0.13 -9.60
N TYR A 71 5.14 0.96 -9.10
CA TYR A 71 5.14 2.41 -9.33
C TYR A 71 5.45 2.78 -10.77
N ILE A 72 6.35 2.06 -11.46
CA ILE A 72 6.56 2.22 -12.91
C ILE A 72 5.25 1.94 -13.65
N GLY A 73 4.54 0.87 -13.32
CA GLY A 73 3.23 0.58 -13.89
C GLY A 73 2.21 1.69 -13.66
N SER A 74 2.21 2.30 -12.46
CA SER A 74 1.35 3.45 -12.15
C SER A 74 1.69 4.67 -13.01
N LEU A 75 2.97 4.97 -13.22
CA LEU A 75 3.40 6.07 -14.10
C LEU A 75 3.01 5.83 -15.56
N ILE A 76 3.16 4.61 -16.07
CA ILE A 76 2.75 4.24 -17.42
C ILE A 76 1.24 4.38 -17.58
N GLY A 77 0.46 3.84 -16.60
CA GLY A 77 -0.99 3.95 -16.62
C GLY A 77 -1.49 5.39 -16.58
N PHE A 78 -0.91 6.22 -15.71
CA PHE A 78 -1.20 7.65 -15.63
C PHE A 78 -0.82 8.38 -16.92
N GLY A 79 0.36 8.10 -17.48
CA GLY A 79 0.84 8.70 -18.72
C GLY A 79 -0.08 8.38 -19.91
N VAL A 80 -0.48 7.10 -20.05
CA VAL A 80 -1.43 6.68 -21.12
C VAL A 80 -2.78 7.37 -20.93
N ALA A 81 -3.31 7.43 -19.71
CA ALA A 81 -4.57 8.12 -19.43
C ALA A 81 -4.51 9.60 -19.79
N THR A 82 -3.43 10.30 -19.41
CA THR A 82 -3.22 11.72 -19.72
C THR A 82 -3.10 11.96 -21.23
N VAL A 83 -2.33 11.14 -21.93
CA VAL A 83 -2.16 11.26 -23.38
C VAL A 83 -3.50 11.06 -24.09
N LEU A 84 -4.24 10.02 -23.78
CA LEU A 84 -5.55 9.75 -24.39
C LEU A 84 -6.53 10.88 -24.10
N GLN A 85 -6.56 11.41 -22.86
CA GLN A 85 -7.40 12.54 -22.49
C GLN A 85 -7.08 13.80 -23.32
N ASN A 86 -5.79 14.10 -23.51
CA ASN A 86 -5.35 15.25 -24.33
C ASN A 86 -5.72 15.11 -25.81
N PHE A 87 -5.82 13.87 -26.32
CA PHE A 87 -6.32 13.60 -27.68
C PHE A 87 -7.85 13.55 -27.78
N GLY A 88 -8.57 13.84 -26.68
CA GLY A 88 -10.03 13.90 -26.67
C GLY A 88 -10.73 12.54 -26.61
N TYR A 89 -10.01 11.48 -26.27
CA TYR A 89 -10.61 10.16 -26.04
C TYR A 89 -11.50 10.15 -24.80
N SER A 90 -12.55 9.36 -24.84
CA SER A 90 -13.49 9.21 -23.74
C SER A 90 -12.91 8.39 -22.58
N TYR A 91 -13.50 8.49 -21.39
CA TYR A 91 -13.10 7.67 -20.25
C TYR A 91 -13.22 6.16 -20.52
N VAL A 92 -14.16 5.74 -21.39
CA VAL A 92 -14.31 4.33 -21.77
C VAL A 92 -13.05 3.80 -22.43
N GLU A 93 -12.48 4.58 -23.35
CA GLU A 93 -11.26 4.21 -24.07
C GLU A 93 -10.04 4.20 -23.14
N ILE A 94 -10.01 5.12 -22.18
CA ILE A 94 -8.98 5.15 -21.14
C ILE A 94 -9.07 3.88 -20.27
N PHE A 95 -10.26 3.49 -19.77
CA PHE A 95 -10.42 2.27 -18.98
C PHE A 95 -10.05 1.02 -19.78
N ARG A 96 -10.41 0.93 -21.06
CA ARG A 96 -10.02 -0.17 -21.95
C ARG A 96 -8.51 -0.27 -22.10
N SER A 97 -7.85 0.86 -22.32
CA SER A 97 -6.39 0.93 -22.47
C SER A 97 -5.68 0.48 -21.19
N VAL A 98 -6.13 0.93 -20.02
CA VAL A 98 -5.61 0.51 -18.71
C VAL A 98 -5.83 -1.00 -18.48
N ALA A 99 -7.00 -1.53 -18.86
CA ALA A 99 -7.29 -2.96 -18.74
C ALA A 99 -6.36 -3.81 -19.63
N ILE A 100 -6.08 -3.35 -20.87
CA ILE A 100 -5.14 -4.00 -21.78
C ILE A 100 -3.71 -3.96 -21.22
N LEU A 101 -3.27 -2.82 -20.70
CA LEU A 101 -1.97 -2.71 -20.03
C LEU A 101 -1.87 -3.65 -18.86
N PHE A 102 -2.93 -3.74 -18.04
CA PHE A 102 -2.96 -4.67 -16.91
C PHE A 102 -2.86 -6.13 -17.37
N LEU A 103 -3.56 -6.51 -18.44
CA LEU A 103 -3.42 -7.82 -19.05
C LEU A 103 -1.97 -8.09 -19.46
N ILE A 104 -1.35 -7.21 -20.22
CA ILE A 104 0.02 -7.37 -20.73
C ILE A 104 1.01 -7.51 -19.56
N PHE A 105 0.94 -6.61 -18.56
CA PHE A 105 1.87 -6.64 -17.43
C PHE A 105 1.61 -7.79 -16.44
N SER A 106 0.42 -8.37 -16.44
CA SER A 106 0.14 -9.56 -15.61
C SER A 106 0.62 -10.87 -16.22
N LEU A 107 0.76 -10.97 -17.56
CA LEU A 107 1.15 -12.19 -18.26
C LEU A 107 2.46 -12.81 -17.73
N PRO A 108 3.55 -12.04 -17.50
CA PRO A 108 4.81 -12.61 -16.99
C PRO A 108 4.63 -13.37 -15.67
N ALA A 109 3.76 -12.87 -14.77
CA ALA A 109 3.50 -13.54 -13.50
C ALA A 109 2.87 -14.93 -13.70
N PHE A 110 2.01 -15.09 -14.70
CA PHE A 110 1.36 -16.36 -15.00
C PHE A 110 2.22 -17.32 -15.84
N ILE A 111 3.17 -16.80 -16.59
CA ILE A 111 4.08 -17.62 -17.40
C ILE A 111 5.26 -18.11 -16.55
N PHE A 112 5.92 -17.23 -15.82
CA PHE A 112 7.22 -17.50 -15.20
C PHE A 112 7.17 -17.88 -13.73
N ILE A 113 6.10 -17.55 -12.98
CA ILE A 113 6.05 -17.90 -11.56
C ILE A 113 5.59 -19.35 -11.39
N GLU A 114 6.43 -20.17 -10.78
CA GLU A 114 6.09 -21.53 -10.33
C GLU A 114 5.66 -21.50 -8.86
N GLU A 115 4.58 -22.21 -8.54
CA GLU A 115 4.05 -22.29 -7.18
C GLU A 115 4.79 -23.38 -6.41
N LYS A 116 5.71 -22.99 -5.51
CA LYS A 116 6.52 -23.93 -4.72
C LYS A 116 5.75 -24.64 -3.60
N PHE A 117 4.69 -24.03 -3.10
CA PHE A 117 3.92 -24.55 -1.96
C PHE A 117 2.42 -24.58 -2.31
N VAL A 118 1.89 -25.77 -2.52
CA VAL A 118 0.46 -26.01 -2.70
C VAL A 118 -0.11 -26.47 -1.36
N SER A 119 -0.92 -25.64 -0.69
CA SER A 119 -1.68 -26.11 0.47
C SER A 119 -2.74 -27.12 0.00
N THR A 120 -2.70 -28.31 0.56
CA THR A 120 -3.69 -29.37 0.30
C THR A 120 -4.98 -29.22 1.12
N GLU A 121 -5.03 -28.30 2.07
CA GLU A 121 -6.21 -28.07 2.88
C GLU A 121 -7.30 -27.34 2.07
N LYS A 122 -8.43 -28.03 1.85
CA LYS A 122 -9.63 -27.42 1.29
C LYS A 122 -10.30 -26.56 2.35
N VAL A 123 -10.02 -25.25 2.33
CA VAL A 123 -10.74 -24.28 3.17
C VAL A 123 -12.14 -24.11 2.58
N LYS A 124 -13.17 -24.56 3.30
CA LYS A 124 -14.55 -24.22 2.98
C LYS A 124 -14.75 -22.74 3.30
N ILE A 125 -14.83 -21.92 2.25
CA ILE A 125 -15.12 -20.49 2.39
C ILE A 125 -16.62 -20.38 2.71
N SER A 126 -16.93 -19.97 3.94
CA SER A 126 -18.28 -19.59 4.35
C SER A 126 -18.24 -18.08 4.69
N ILE A 127 -18.98 -17.28 3.95
CA ILE A 127 -19.06 -15.82 4.14
C ILE A 127 -19.58 -15.49 5.55
N LEU A 128 -20.54 -16.27 6.05
CA LEU A 128 -21.12 -16.11 7.40
C LEU A 128 -20.11 -16.36 8.53
N ASN A 129 -19.06 -17.15 8.27
CA ASN A 129 -18.03 -17.45 9.25
C ASN A 129 -16.76 -16.56 9.08
N SER A 130 -16.76 -15.62 8.13
CA SER A 130 -15.56 -14.84 7.82
C SER A 130 -15.06 -14.02 9.01
N LEU A 131 -15.94 -13.41 9.80
CA LEU A 131 -15.56 -12.69 11.02
C LEU A 131 -14.91 -13.62 12.06
N ASN A 132 -15.49 -14.82 12.25
CA ASN A 132 -14.94 -15.81 13.16
C ASN A 132 -13.55 -16.29 12.69
N VAL A 133 -13.35 -16.41 11.38
CA VAL A 133 -12.04 -16.75 10.80
C VAL A 133 -11.01 -15.64 11.11
N VAL A 134 -11.36 -14.37 10.90
CA VAL A 134 -10.47 -13.24 11.23
C VAL A 134 -10.13 -13.22 12.72
N ILE A 135 -11.12 -13.39 13.61
CA ILE A 135 -10.90 -13.44 15.06
C ILE A 135 -10.02 -14.65 15.45
N LYS A 136 -10.24 -15.80 14.83
CA LYS A 136 -9.43 -17.01 15.07
C LYS A 136 -8.00 -16.79 14.60
N SER A 137 -7.80 -16.26 13.40
CA SER A 137 -6.48 -15.93 12.87
C SER A 137 -5.77 -14.88 13.75
N TRP A 138 -6.49 -13.85 14.23
CA TRP A 138 -5.95 -12.90 15.19
C TRP A 138 -5.48 -13.55 16.50
N LYS A 139 -6.29 -14.46 17.07
CA LYS A 139 -5.87 -15.24 18.26
C LYS A 139 -4.66 -16.12 17.96
N HIS A 140 -4.60 -16.68 16.76
CA HIS A 140 -3.49 -17.53 16.31
C HIS A 140 -2.17 -16.75 16.23
N THR A 141 -2.18 -15.45 15.84
CA THR A 141 -0.95 -14.64 15.80
C THR A 141 -0.27 -14.52 17.15
N ARG A 142 -1.02 -14.63 18.28
CA ARG A 142 -0.47 -14.54 19.64
C ARG A 142 0.50 -15.67 19.98
N GLN A 143 0.45 -16.78 19.25
CA GLN A 143 1.38 -17.91 19.42
C GLN A 143 2.77 -17.59 18.83
N TYR A 144 2.86 -16.57 17.95
CA TYR A 144 4.10 -16.18 17.29
C TYR A 144 4.59 -14.85 17.84
N LYS A 145 5.74 -14.91 18.54
CA LYS A 145 6.33 -13.73 19.19
C LYS A 145 6.57 -12.62 18.17
N GLY A 146 6.05 -11.44 18.47
CA GLY A 146 6.24 -10.25 17.64
C GLY A 146 5.23 -10.07 16.51
N LEU A 147 4.58 -11.12 15.99
CA LEU A 147 3.65 -11.02 14.89
C LEU A 147 2.43 -10.13 15.21
N THR A 148 1.76 -10.40 16.34
CA THR A 148 0.63 -9.55 16.78
C THR A 148 1.07 -8.10 16.99
N ARG A 149 2.23 -7.90 17.63
CA ARG A 149 2.77 -6.57 17.91
C ARG A 149 3.13 -5.82 16.61
N PHE A 150 3.71 -6.52 15.63
CA PHE A 150 3.97 -5.98 14.31
C PHE A 150 2.66 -5.56 13.62
N LEU A 151 1.63 -6.41 13.61
CA LEU A 151 0.36 -6.12 12.97
C LEU A 151 -0.36 -4.91 13.60
N VAL A 152 -0.28 -4.76 14.94
CA VAL A 152 -0.78 -3.56 15.63
C VAL A 152 0.02 -2.31 15.25
N GLY A 153 1.34 -2.37 15.29
CA GLY A 153 2.19 -1.25 14.88
C GLY A 153 1.96 -0.87 13.41
N ARG A 154 1.82 -1.89 12.55
CA ARG A 154 1.50 -1.70 11.14
C ARG A 154 0.17 -0.97 10.93
N PHE A 155 -0.86 -1.28 11.71
CA PHE A 155 -2.13 -0.58 11.63
C PHE A 155 -1.93 0.94 11.73
N PHE A 156 -1.18 1.42 12.71
CA PHE A 156 -0.99 2.85 12.96
C PHE A 156 -0.17 3.54 11.85
N TYR A 157 0.99 2.99 11.42
CA TYR A 157 1.74 3.65 10.37
C TYR A 157 1.05 3.55 9.00
N ALA A 158 0.41 2.41 8.72
CA ALA A 158 -0.31 2.26 7.47
C ALA A 158 -1.53 3.20 7.40
N ASP A 159 -2.23 3.41 8.51
CA ASP A 159 -3.35 4.34 8.56
C ASP A 159 -2.90 5.79 8.33
N ALA A 160 -1.83 6.24 8.99
CA ALA A 160 -1.28 7.57 8.78
C ALA A 160 -0.85 7.79 7.32
N ILE A 161 -0.13 6.82 6.72
CA ILE A 161 0.36 6.92 5.34
C ILE A 161 -0.78 6.83 4.33
N ASN A 162 -1.70 5.88 4.50
CA ASN A 162 -2.84 5.71 3.59
C ASN A 162 -3.79 6.92 3.63
N THR A 163 -3.94 7.57 4.77
CA THR A 163 -4.70 8.80 4.93
C THR A 163 -4.19 9.89 3.98
N LEU A 164 -2.88 10.06 3.90
CA LEU A 164 -2.28 11.04 2.98
C LEU A 164 -2.42 10.61 1.52
N ILE A 165 -2.15 9.35 1.20
CA ILE A 165 -2.23 8.81 -0.16
C ILE A 165 -3.66 8.83 -0.70
N SER A 166 -4.68 8.74 0.16
CA SER A 166 -6.11 8.75 -0.23
C SER A 166 -6.61 10.08 -0.82
N GLY A 167 -5.73 11.07 -0.97
CA GLY A 167 -6.03 12.39 -1.54
C GLY A 167 -5.93 13.53 -0.55
N LEU A 168 -5.88 13.28 0.76
CA LEU A 168 -5.78 14.34 1.76
C LEU A 168 -4.44 15.09 1.68
N LEU A 169 -3.37 14.46 1.18
CA LEU A 169 -2.12 15.17 0.88
C LEU A 169 -2.32 16.20 -0.22
N ALA A 170 -3.04 15.88 -1.29
CA ALA A 170 -3.34 16.84 -2.37
C ALA A 170 -4.16 18.01 -1.83
N VAL A 171 -5.16 17.75 -1.00
CA VAL A 171 -5.96 18.79 -0.33
C VAL A 171 -5.07 19.67 0.55
N TYR A 172 -4.18 19.08 1.35
CA TYR A 172 -3.23 19.83 2.18
C TYR A 172 -2.30 20.73 1.35
N LEU A 173 -1.77 20.23 0.25
CA LEU A 173 -0.89 20.99 -0.63
C LEU A 173 -1.60 22.20 -1.26
N VAL A 174 -2.86 22.07 -1.62
CA VAL A 174 -3.64 23.17 -2.24
C VAL A 174 -4.17 24.13 -1.19
N GLU A 175 -4.85 23.61 -0.18
CA GLU A 175 -5.62 24.43 0.77
C GLU A 175 -4.79 24.99 1.93
N GLU A 176 -3.73 24.31 2.33
CA GLU A 176 -2.88 24.73 3.45
C GLU A 176 -1.55 25.32 2.97
N ALA A 177 -0.89 24.68 2.00
CA ALA A 177 0.36 25.18 1.44
C ALA A 177 0.15 26.21 0.32
N GLY A 178 -1.10 26.48 -0.09
CA GLY A 178 -1.42 27.50 -1.10
C GLY A 178 -0.90 27.21 -2.50
N LEU A 179 -0.55 25.94 -2.80
CA LEU A 179 -0.04 25.55 -4.11
C LEU A 179 -1.18 25.48 -5.14
N THR A 180 -0.84 25.74 -6.41
CA THR A 180 -1.79 25.48 -7.48
C THR A 180 -2.06 23.97 -7.60
N PRO A 181 -3.24 23.54 -8.11
CA PRO A 181 -3.51 22.14 -8.39
C PRO A 181 -2.46 21.50 -9.31
N ALA A 182 -1.90 22.25 -10.25
CA ALA A 182 -0.83 21.79 -11.15
C ALA A 182 0.48 21.53 -10.38
N ASP A 183 0.90 22.42 -9.50
CA ASP A 183 2.10 22.24 -8.68
C ASP A 183 1.94 21.09 -7.70
N SER A 184 0.75 20.94 -7.09
CA SER A 184 0.43 19.78 -6.25
C SER A 184 0.56 18.47 -7.04
N GLN A 185 0.02 18.38 -8.26
CA GLN A 185 0.17 17.21 -9.12
C GLN A 185 1.63 16.94 -9.48
N ASN A 186 2.44 17.96 -9.75
CA ASN A 186 3.86 17.81 -10.04
C ASN A 186 4.64 17.24 -8.85
N ILE A 187 4.36 17.68 -7.63
CA ILE A 187 4.97 17.17 -6.42
C ILE A 187 4.58 15.70 -6.19
N LEU A 188 3.30 15.35 -6.38
CA LEU A 188 2.83 13.98 -6.26
C LEU A 188 3.44 13.07 -7.33
N ALA A 189 3.55 13.54 -8.56
CA ALA A 189 4.24 12.80 -9.64
C ALA A 189 5.73 12.58 -9.31
N LEU A 190 6.42 13.61 -8.82
CA LEU A 190 7.81 13.49 -8.34
C LEU A 190 7.91 12.45 -7.22
N ALA A 191 7.00 12.49 -6.25
CA ALA A 191 6.97 11.53 -5.15
C ALA A 191 6.82 10.08 -5.66
N ILE A 192 6.00 9.84 -6.70
CA ILE A 192 5.87 8.52 -7.33
C ILE A 192 7.19 8.08 -8.00
N VAL A 193 7.86 8.98 -8.71
CA VAL A 193 9.18 8.67 -9.33
C VAL A 193 10.20 8.32 -8.25
N ILE A 194 10.28 9.10 -7.20
CA ILE A 194 11.21 8.87 -6.08
C ILE A 194 10.87 7.58 -5.31
N SER A 195 9.59 7.19 -5.25
CA SER A 195 9.18 5.94 -4.59
C SER A 195 9.72 4.68 -5.28
N ILE A 196 9.99 4.74 -6.59
CA ILE A 196 10.65 3.64 -7.33
C ILE A 196 12.05 3.40 -6.74
N ILE A 197 12.80 4.48 -6.55
CA ILE A 197 14.16 4.44 -5.97
C ILE A 197 14.08 3.95 -4.52
N GLY A 198 13.16 4.51 -3.74
CA GLY A 198 12.94 4.13 -2.33
C GLY A 198 12.63 2.66 -2.17
N GLY A 199 11.73 2.11 -2.98
CA GLY A 199 11.37 0.69 -2.98
C GLY A 199 12.56 -0.22 -3.20
N TYR A 200 13.37 0.08 -4.22
CA TYR A 200 14.57 -0.71 -4.52
C TYR A 200 15.64 -0.60 -3.42
N VAL A 201 15.96 0.63 -2.98
CA VAL A 201 17.00 0.88 -1.98
C VAL A 201 16.65 0.25 -0.64
N PHE A 202 15.44 0.48 -0.12
CA PHE A 202 15.00 -0.10 1.15
C PHE A 202 14.87 -1.62 1.07
N GLY A 203 14.36 -2.15 -0.06
CA GLY A 203 14.27 -3.58 -0.27
C GLY A 203 15.63 -4.26 -0.18
N LYS A 204 16.64 -3.74 -0.91
CA LYS A 204 18.02 -4.24 -0.85
C LYS A 204 18.67 -4.05 0.53
N ALA A 205 18.40 -2.92 1.19
CA ALA A 205 18.90 -2.64 2.52
C ALA A 205 18.29 -3.57 3.59
N ALA A 206 17.03 -4.02 3.40
CA ALA A 206 16.37 -4.94 4.32
C ALA A 206 17.04 -6.32 4.39
N ASP A 207 17.60 -6.79 3.28
CA ASP A 207 18.37 -8.03 3.25
C ASP A 207 19.65 -7.94 4.10
N LYS A 208 20.31 -6.75 4.11
CA LYS A 208 21.57 -6.53 4.82
C LYS A 208 21.39 -6.13 6.29
N TYR A 209 20.45 -5.22 6.57
CA TYR A 209 20.31 -4.59 7.90
C TYR A 209 19.12 -5.09 8.71
N GLY A 210 18.30 -5.94 8.12
CA GLY A 210 17.06 -6.47 8.70
C GLY A 210 15.85 -5.56 8.51
N PRO A 211 14.66 -6.15 8.24
CA PRO A 211 13.45 -5.40 7.89
C PRO A 211 12.93 -4.53 9.05
N ARG A 212 13.03 -4.99 10.30
CA ARG A 212 12.59 -4.20 11.46
C ARG A 212 13.28 -2.84 11.53
N ARG A 213 14.62 -2.82 11.37
CA ARG A 213 15.40 -1.58 11.44
C ARG A 213 14.99 -0.61 10.35
N LEU A 214 14.76 -1.12 9.15
CA LEU A 214 14.36 -0.30 7.99
C LEU A 214 12.94 0.27 8.15
N ILE A 215 12.00 -0.49 8.74
CA ILE A 215 10.67 0.04 9.07
C ILE A 215 10.78 1.18 10.09
N LEU A 216 11.56 1.01 11.15
CA LEU A 216 11.76 2.08 12.15
C LEU A 216 12.39 3.33 11.53
N ILE A 217 13.41 3.18 10.67
CA ILE A 217 14.00 4.30 9.92
C ILE A 217 12.93 4.98 9.06
N SER A 218 12.13 4.20 8.33
CA SER A 218 11.07 4.75 7.48
C SER A 218 10.02 5.52 8.29
N ILE A 219 9.54 4.97 9.41
CA ILE A 219 8.58 5.67 10.29
C ILE A 219 9.19 6.97 10.82
N PHE A 220 10.45 6.94 11.24
CA PHE A 220 11.14 8.14 11.71
C PHE A 220 11.28 9.21 10.60
N CYS A 221 11.65 8.80 9.38
CA CYS A 221 11.69 9.71 8.23
C CYS A 221 10.29 10.26 7.88
N TRP A 222 9.22 9.48 8.05
CA TRP A 222 7.86 9.96 7.89
C TRP A 222 7.50 11.03 8.92
N ILE A 223 7.86 10.81 10.20
CA ILE A 223 7.67 11.83 11.26
C ILE A 223 8.37 13.14 10.89
N ILE A 224 9.63 13.06 10.44
CA ILE A 224 10.38 14.24 9.98
C ILE A 224 9.69 14.89 8.78
N SER A 225 9.30 14.11 7.77
CA SER A 225 8.65 14.63 6.56
C SER A 225 7.37 15.40 6.89
N LEU A 226 6.49 14.85 7.73
CA LEU A 226 5.24 15.52 8.12
C LEU A 226 5.51 16.74 9.01
N SER A 227 6.49 16.68 9.89
CA SER A 227 6.89 17.84 10.70
C SER A 227 7.44 18.98 9.84
N LEU A 228 8.24 18.66 8.80
CA LEU A 228 8.72 19.66 7.85
C LEU A 228 7.58 20.24 7.01
N ALA A 229 6.54 19.46 6.67
CA ALA A 229 5.36 19.98 5.98
C ALA A 229 4.62 21.03 6.83
N ILE A 230 4.43 20.78 8.13
CA ILE A 230 3.84 21.74 9.07
C ILE A 230 4.72 22.99 9.17
N VAL A 231 6.03 22.83 9.36
CA VAL A 231 6.97 23.96 9.42
C VAL A 231 6.93 24.78 8.14
N ALA A 232 6.82 24.13 6.97
CA ALA A 232 6.75 24.79 5.68
C ALA A 232 5.55 25.76 5.59
N THR A 233 4.40 25.33 6.04
CA THR A 233 3.15 26.13 6.00
C THR A 233 3.08 27.18 7.10
N GLU A 234 3.50 26.84 8.33
CA GLU A 234 3.48 27.78 9.47
C GLU A 234 4.48 28.95 9.31
N PHE A 235 5.63 28.69 8.67
CA PHE A 235 6.70 29.69 8.50
C PHE A 235 6.86 30.20 7.06
N ASP A 236 5.91 29.86 6.17
CA ASP A 236 5.91 30.23 4.75
C ASP A 236 7.19 29.81 3.99
N GLN A 237 7.74 28.64 4.35
CA GLN A 237 8.97 28.09 3.76
C GLN A 237 8.63 27.05 2.67
N MET A 238 8.04 27.49 1.55
CA MET A 238 7.47 26.61 0.53
C MET A 238 8.50 25.64 -0.11
N TRP A 239 9.80 25.95 -0.13
CA TRP A 239 10.80 25.02 -0.60
C TRP A 239 10.86 23.72 0.21
N LEU A 240 10.50 23.74 1.50
CA LEU A 240 10.43 22.56 2.35
C LEU A 240 9.34 21.58 1.86
N ILE A 241 8.28 22.04 1.21
CA ILE A 241 7.24 21.17 0.64
C ILE A 241 7.83 20.23 -0.41
N TYR A 242 8.75 20.71 -1.26
CA TYR A 242 9.45 19.86 -2.22
C TYR A 242 10.35 18.83 -1.52
N VAL A 243 11.02 19.23 -0.44
CA VAL A 243 11.82 18.31 0.39
C VAL A 243 10.92 17.23 1.00
N THR A 244 9.75 17.59 1.54
CA THR A 244 8.80 16.63 2.09
C THR A 244 8.25 15.68 1.02
N GLY A 245 8.00 16.17 -0.19
CA GLY A 245 7.57 15.36 -1.34
C GLY A 245 8.62 14.30 -1.71
N VAL A 246 9.90 14.68 -1.74
CA VAL A 246 11.01 13.74 -2.01
C VAL A 246 11.16 12.72 -0.87
N LEU A 247 11.19 13.18 0.39
CA LEU A 247 11.31 12.31 1.56
C LEU A 247 10.10 11.36 1.68
N GLY A 248 8.89 11.89 1.52
CA GLY A 248 7.66 11.11 1.56
C GLY A 248 7.61 10.06 0.44
N GLY A 249 7.91 10.46 -0.79
CA GLY A 249 7.98 9.56 -1.95
C GLY A 249 8.99 8.43 -1.72
N PHE A 250 10.21 8.76 -1.29
CA PHE A 250 11.23 7.76 -0.98
C PHE A 250 10.77 6.75 0.08
N ASN A 251 10.11 7.24 1.12
CA ASN A 251 9.63 6.40 2.22
C ASN A 251 8.38 5.58 1.86
N ILE A 252 7.48 6.06 0.99
CA ILE A 252 6.33 5.27 0.51
C ILE A 252 6.83 3.98 -0.16
N GLY A 253 7.73 4.11 -1.13
CA GLY A 253 8.33 2.95 -1.79
C GLY A 253 9.06 2.03 -0.81
N GLY A 254 9.83 2.63 0.09
CA GLY A 254 10.63 1.92 1.09
C GLY A 254 9.79 1.08 2.05
N ILE A 255 8.78 1.68 2.68
CA ILE A 255 8.00 0.99 3.72
C ILE A 255 7.20 -0.18 3.15
N PHE A 256 6.58 0.00 1.97
CA PHE A 256 5.83 -1.08 1.32
C PHE A 256 6.72 -2.21 0.79
N ALA A 257 8.01 -1.94 0.51
CA ALA A 257 8.95 -2.98 0.17
C ALA A 257 9.34 -3.84 1.37
N VAL A 258 9.56 -3.19 2.53
CA VAL A 258 10.15 -3.82 3.72
C VAL A 258 9.09 -4.47 4.61
N ASP A 259 7.87 -3.93 4.68
CA ASP A 259 6.84 -4.43 5.57
C ASP A 259 6.40 -5.85 5.19
N ARG A 260 6.32 -6.17 3.89
CA ARG A 260 6.04 -7.53 3.40
C ARG A 260 7.16 -8.52 3.76
N VAL A 261 8.40 -8.08 3.72
CA VAL A 261 9.56 -8.89 4.12
C VAL A 261 9.48 -9.20 5.61
N PHE A 262 9.14 -8.20 6.42
CA PHE A 262 9.03 -8.38 7.87
C PHE A 262 7.86 -9.29 8.24
N MET A 263 6.72 -9.12 7.58
CA MET A 263 5.57 -10.02 7.72
C MET A 263 5.94 -11.47 7.43
N THR A 264 6.66 -11.71 6.33
CA THR A 264 7.12 -13.04 5.95
C THR A 264 8.09 -13.62 6.97
N ARG A 265 9.00 -12.79 7.52
CA ARG A 265 9.98 -13.23 8.53
C ARG A 265 9.35 -13.63 9.86
N LEU A 266 8.26 -12.95 10.26
CA LEU A 266 7.54 -13.22 11.49
C LEU A 266 6.51 -14.35 11.37
N SER A 267 6.19 -14.78 10.16
CA SER A 267 5.15 -15.78 9.89
C SER A 267 5.77 -17.11 9.50
N PRO A 268 5.35 -18.24 10.11
CA PRO A 268 5.79 -19.56 9.66
C PRO A 268 5.21 -19.86 8.27
N GLU A 269 5.98 -20.54 7.44
CA GLU A 269 5.63 -20.84 6.04
C GLU A 269 4.29 -21.58 5.90
N LYS A 270 3.99 -22.47 6.86
CA LYS A 270 2.75 -23.26 6.90
C LYS A 270 1.49 -22.38 7.00
N HIS A 271 1.56 -21.22 7.67
CA HIS A 271 0.41 -20.34 7.96
C HIS A 271 0.47 -19.01 7.20
N LEU A 272 1.38 -18.85 6.25
CA LEU A 272 1.57 -17.61 5.52
C LEU A 272 0.31 -17.10 4.82
N GLY A 273 -0.46 -17.96 4.18
CA GLY A 273 -1.70 -17.56 3.53
C GLY A 273 -2.73 -16.96 4.51
N GLU A 274 -2.87 -17.57 5.69
CA GLU A 274 -3.72 -17.09 6.76
C GLU A 274 -3.27 -15.71 7.25
N PHE A 275 -1.98 -15.58 7.56
CA PHE A 275 -1.45 -14.35 8.14
C PHE A 275 -1.34 -13.21 7.12
N TYR A 276 -1.09 -13.49 5.83
CA TYR A 276 -1.19 -12.47 4.79
C TYR A 276 -2.64 -12.01 4.57
N GLY A 277 -3.62 -12.90 4.72
CA GLY A 277 -5.03 -12.51 4.75
C GLY A 277 -5.33 -11.52 5.89
N LEU A 278 -4.85 -11.81 7.10
CA LEU A 278 -5.00 -10.92 8.26
C LEU A 278 -4.23 -9.59 8.07
N TYR A 279 -2.98 -9.65 7.59
CA TYR A 279 -2.15 -8.49 7.25
C TYR A 279 -2.86 -7.56 6.25
N SER A 280 -3.46 -8.11 5.20
CA SER A 280 -4.22 -7.34 4.22
C SER A 280 -5.50 -6.76 4.82
N THR A 281 -6.23 -7.53 5.63
CA THR A 281 -7.42 -7.07 6.34
C THR A 281 -7.10 -5.88 7.24
N ILE A 282 -6.05 -5.97 8.06
CA ILE A 282 -5.58 -4.88 8.91
C ILE A 282 -5.20 -3.66 8.08
N GLY A 283 -4.49 -3.85 6.95
CA GLY A 283 -4.16 -2.77 6.03
C GLY A 283 -5.36 -2.05 5.44
N ARG A 284 -6.51 -2.74 5.27
CA ARG A 284 -7.77 -2.12 4.82
C ARG A 284 -8.46 -1.34 5.94
N PHE A 285 -8.47 -1.88 7.16
CA PHE A 285 -8.97 -1.13 8.32
C PHE A 285 -8.10 0.09 8.65
N ALA A 286 -6.81 0.03 8.33
CA ALA A 286 -5.86 1.13 8.42
C ALA A 286 -6.03 2.18 7.30
N THR A 287 -7.23 2.45 6.87
CA THR A 287 -7.64 3.53 5.97
C THR A 287 -8.86 4.26 6.54
N ILE A 288 -9.22 3.99 7.78
CA ILE A 288 -10.46 4.48 8.39
C ILE A 288 -10.17 5.49 9.48
N LEU A 289 -9.27 5.18 10.41
CA LEU A 289 -9.03 6.01 11.59
C LEU A 289 -8.44 7.38 11.23
N GLY A 290 -7.44 7.43 10.39
CA GLY A 290 -6.77 8.66 9.99
C GLY A 290 -7.71 9.66 9.29
N PRO A 291 -8.45 9.27 8.23
CA PRO A 291 -9.42 10.16 7.61
C PRO A 291 -10.54 10.61 8.56
N LEU A 292 -11.00 9.76 9.48
CA LEU A 292 -11.98 10.15 10.50
C LEU A 292 -11.39 11.16 11.49
N LEU A 293 -10.16 10.96 11.96
CA LEU A 293 -9.46 11.91 12.81
C LEU A 293 -9.24 13.24 12.08
N TRP A 294 -8.83 13.18 10.81
CA TRP A 294 -8.64 14.37 9.98
C TRP A 294 -9.93 15.17 9.85
N GLY A 295 -11.04 14.54 9.41
CA GLY A 295 -12.32 15.21 9.27
C GLY A 295 -12.84 15.74 10.61
N PHE A 296 -12.71 14.97 11.71
CA PHE A 296 -13.11 15.44 13.03
C PHE A 296 -12.32 16.67 13.49
N ILE A 297 -11.00 16.71 13.25
CA ILE A 297 -10.16 17.85 13.63
C ILE A 297 -10.44 19.07 12.75
N VAL A 298 -10.51 18.88 11.42
CA VAL A 298 -10.66 19.99 10.47
C VAL A 298 -12.10 20.51 10.46
N ASP A 299 -13.07 19.61 10.25
CA ASP A 299 -14.48 19.98 10.03
C ASP A 299 -15.27 20.01 11.35
N GLY A 300 -14.96 19.13 12.31
CA GLY A 300 -15.66 19.03 13.58
C GLY A 300 -15.19 20.06 14.62
N LEU A 301 -13.87 20.22 14.77
CA LEU A 301 -13.26 21.09 15.76
C LEU A 301 -12.78 22.43 15.18
N ASN A 302 -12.71 22.59 13.86
CA ASN A 302 -12.18 23.77 13.16
C ASN A 302 -10.75 24.14 13.60
N LEU A 303 -9.88 23.14 13.90
CA LEU A 303 -8.52 23.36 14.39
C LEU A 303 -7.48 23.48 13.27
N GLY A 304 -7.89 23.35 12.01
CA GLY A 304 -7.01 23.45 10.85
C GLY A 304 -6.27 22.15 10.48
N ARG A 305 -5.71 22.15 9.27
CA ARG A 305 -5.08 20.97 8.66
C ARG A 305 -3.71 20.64 9.26
N ASN A 306 -2.99 21.64 9.79
CA ASN A 306 -1.72 21.41 10.47
C ASN A 306 -1.90 20.60 11.77
N VAL A 307 -2.98 20.84 12.52
CA VAL A 307 -3.32 20.03 13.70
C VAL A 307 -3.73 18.62 13.28
N ALA A 308 -4.47 18.47 12.18
CA ALA A 308 -4.82 17.15 11.63
C ALA A 308 -3.56 16.38 11.16
N MET A 309 -2.61 17.06 10.49
CA MET A 309 -1.30 16.47 10.15
C MET A 309 -0.54 16.04 11.41
N GLY A 310 -0.56 16.85 12.48
CA GLY A 310 0.00 16.51 13.79
C GLY A 310 -0.60 15.24 14.39
N SER A 311 -1.90 14.98 14.20
CA SER A 311 -2.54 13.74 14.65
C SER A 311 -1.97 12.50 13.95
N LEU A 312 -1.61 12.59 12.66
CA LEU A 312 -0.96 11.51 11.93
C LEU A 312 0.46 11.27 12.44
N ILE A 313 1.20 12.31 12.84
CA ILE A 313 2.51 12.18 13.49
C ILE A 313 2.36 11.39 14.80
N ILE A 314 1.33 11.63 15.59
CA ILE A 314 1.05 10.88 16.82
C ILE A 314 0.84 9.39 16.50
N LEU A 315 0.07 9.04 15.46
CA LEU A 315 -0.09 7.65 15.02
C LEU A 315 1.25 7.01 14.65
N LEU A 316 2.11 7.75 13.96
CA LEU A 316 3.46 7.28 13.59
C LEU A 316 4.35 7.08 14.83
N ILE A 317 4.30 7.95 15.82
CA ILE A 317 5.04 7.82 17.09
C ILE A 317 4.56 6.58 17.86
N ILE A 318 3.25 6.37 17.95
CA ILE A 318 2.66 5.16 18.57
C ILE A 318 3.17 3.91 17.85
N SER A 319 3.14 3.93 16.51
CA SER A 319 3.64 2.84 15.69
C SER A 319 5.12 2.58 15.95
N PHE A 320 5.96 3.62 15.96
CA PHE A 320 7.39 3.52 16.21
C PHE A 320 7.67 2.83 17.54
N TYR A 321 6.99 3.24 18.61
CA TYR A 321 7.13 2.64 19.94
C TYR A 321 6.71 1.16 19.94
N ILE A 322 5.60 0.83 19.30
CA ILE A 322 5.12 -0.56 19.20
C ILE A 322 6.12 -1.42 18.43
N ILE A 323 6.57 -0.98 17.24
CA ILE A 323 7.49 -1.75 16.38
C ILE A 323 8.88 -1.88 17.02
N SER A 324 9.34 -0.88 17.77
CA SER A 324 10.64 -0.92 18.47
C SER A 324 10.78 -2.10 19.43
N GLY A 325 9.69 -2.61 19.95
CA GLY A 325 9.68 -3.77 20.84
C GLY A 325 9.44 -5.11 20.13
N VAL A 326 9.42 -5.17 18.80
CA VAL A 326 9.34 -6.43 18.04
C VAL A 326 10.75 -6.99 17.86
N SER A 327 10.96 -8.28 18.10
CA SER A 327 12.25 -8.95 17.83
C SER A 327 12.40 -9.17 16.31
N ASP A 328 13.62 -9.00 15.80
CA ASP A 328 13.96 -9.29 14.38
C ASP A 328 14.33 -10.76 14.16
N ASN A 329 14.41 -11.55 15.22
CA ASN A 329 14.74 -12.96 15.15
C ASN A 329 13.52 -13.79 14.73
N LYS A 330 13.76 -14.84 13.93
CA LYS A 330 12.77 -15.91 13.71
C LYS A 330 12.47 -16.57 15.07
N ASN A 331 11.23 -16.50 15.50
CA ASN A 331 10.80 -17.02 16.81
C ASN A 331 9.79 -18.17 16.67
N TYR A 332 10.00 -19.05 15.69
CA TYR A 332 9.24 -20.28 15.50
C TYR A 332 10.13 -21.47 15.17
#